data_4fddd70f6c7b84cc220dd014cbc1a634
#
_entry.id   4fddd70f6c7b84cc220dd014cbc1a634
#
_cell.length_a   1.000
_cell.length_b   1.000
_cell.length_c   1.000
_cell.angle_alpha   90.00
_cell.angle_beta   90.00
_cell.angle_gamma   90.00
#
_symmetry.space_group_name_H-M   'P 1'
#
loop_
_entity.id
_entity.type
_entity.pdbx_description
1 polymer ?
#
loop_
_entity_poly.entity_id
_entity_poly.type
_entity_poly.pdbx_seq_one_letter_code
_entity_poly.pdbx_strand_id
1 'polypeptide(L)'
;MTSEEDRRDFDALLARVPLPDRAKSELSAMMESDERHYHGVGHLALLWRRHRLYAAAEGLSAPEIETLIACAIAYHDCVYERGRRDNEERSAEVWLRASAAAPLSEEDRNWVADTIRATADHLAYPNPAADAPLRERARAWVLDLDLTPLGEADADFDRNTELLRLEVPHLTDAQYDAGRLAFLRRLSDAPLVYRTPTLAAQFEAQARANFARQLVGD
;
A
#
# COMPACT_ATOMS: atom_id res chain seq x y z
N MET A 1 -17.01 6.53 -4.30
CA MET A 1 -16.76 7.92 -4.76
C MET A 1 -15.61 8.48 -3.93
N THR A 2 -14.56 8.97 -4.56
CA THR A 2 -13.42 9.63 -3.90
C THR A 2 -13.89 10.89 -3.19
N SER A 3 -13.59 11.05 -1.90
CA SER A 3 -13.95 12.25 -1.12
C SER A 3 -13.07 13.45 -1.52
N GLU A 4 -13.50 14.67 -1.17
CA GLU A 4 -12.67 15.87 -1.34
C GLU A 4 -11.38 15.81 -0.50
N GLU A 5 -11.43 15.13 0.64
CA GLU A 5 -10.26 14.90 1.49
C GLU A 5 -9.27 13.96 0.81
N ASP A 6 -9.75 12.83 0.26
CA ASP A 6 -8.89 11.90 -0.47
C ASP A 6 -8.25 12.58 -1.69
N ARG A 7 -9.00 13.42 -2.41
CA ARG A 7 -8.44 14.18 -3.53
C ARG A 7 -7.30 15.08 -3.07
N ARG A 8 -7.49 15.84 -1.99
CA ARG A 8 -6.44 16.72 -1.44
C ARG A 8 -5.19 15.94 -1.00
N ASP A 9 -5.38 14.79 -0.35
CA ASP A 9 -4.24 13.97 0.09
C ASP A 9 -3.53 13.31 -1.08
N PHE A 10 -4.25 12.88 -2.11
CA PHE A 10 -3.67 12.36 -3.34
C PHE A 10 -2.88 13.43 -4.10
N ASP A 11 -3.40 14.65 -4.23
CA ASP A 11 -2.69 15.77 -4.83
C ASP A 11 -1.42 16.12 -4.04
N ALA A 12 -1.49 16.06 -2.70
CA ALA A 12 -0.33 16.25 -1.84
C ALA A 12 0.72 15.13 -2.01
N LEU A 13 0.29 13.89 -2.20
CA LEU A 13 1.18 12.76 -2.56
C LEU A 13 1.88 13.04 -3.89
N LEU A 14 1.12 13.38 -4.94
CA LEU A 14 1.67 13.65 -6.28
C LEU A 14 2.62 14.85 -6.28
N ALA A 15 2.43 15.83 -5.41
CA ALA A 15 3.34 16.95 -5.26
C ALA A 15 4.73 16.52 -4.75
N ARG A 16 4.83 15.41 -4.01
CA ARG A 16 6.12 14.84 -3.53
C ARG A 16 6.82 13.95 -4.54
N VAL A 17 6.11 13.47 -5.56
CA VAL A 17 6.67 12.62 -6.62
C VAL A 17 7.42 13.50 -7.63
N PRO A 18 8.73 13.37 -7.83
CA PRO A 18 9.54 14.25 -8.66
C PRO A 18 9.47 13.86 -10.14
N LEU A 19 8.27 13.71 -10.66
CA LEU A 19 8.01 13.37 -12.07
C LEU A 19 7.37 14.52 -12.82
N PRO A 20 7.51 14.56 -14.17
CA PRO A 20 6.79 15.51 -15.01
C PRO A 20 5.28 15.40 -14.86
N ASP A 21 4.56 16.52 -15.06
CA ASP A 21 3.09 16.58 -14.95
C ASP A 21 2.38 15.54 -15.83
N ARG A 22 2.92 15.26 -17.01
CA ARG A 22 2.40 14.21 -17.88
C ARG A 22 2.37 12.84 -17.19
N ALA A 23 3.48 12.44 -16.57
CA ALA A 23 3.55 11.14 -15.88
C ALA A 23 2.61 11.09 -14.66
N LYS A 24 2.45 12.21 -13.95
CA LYS A 24 1.48 12.34 -12.85
C LYS A 24 0.04 12.24 -13.36
N SER A 25 -0.27 12.87 -14.49
CA SER A 25 -1.60 12.77 -15.12
C SER A 25 -1.91 11.36 -15.61
N GLU A 26 -0.92 10.65 -16.19
CA GLU A 26 -1.05 9.25 -16.59
C GLU A 26 -1.33 8.36 -15.37
N LEU A 27 -0.60 8.55 -14.27
CA LEU A 27 -0.85 7.85 -13.01
C LEU A 27 -2.26 8.14 -12.46
N SER A 28 -2.67 9.42 -12.43
CA SER A 28 -4.02 9.80 -11.96
C SER A 28 -5.09 9.09 -12.77
N ALA A 29 -4.96 9.04 -14.10
CA ALA A 29 -5.91 8.34 -14.95
C ALA A 29 -5.98 6.82 -14.67
N MET A 30 -4.84 6.19 -14.35
CA MET A 30 -4.81 4.78 -13.93
C MET A 30 -5.54 4.57 -12.61
N MET A 31 -5.36 5.48 -11.63
CA MET A 31 -5.96 5.36 -10.30
C MET A 31 -7.45 5.76 -10.24
N GLU A 32 -7.94 6.47 -11.25
CA GLU A 32 -9.33 6.93 -11.38
C GLU A 32 -10.18 6.02 -12.27
N SER A 33 -9.65 4.88 -12.73
CA SER A 33 -10.41 3.94 -13.55
C SER A 33 -11.66 3.45 -12.81
N ASP A 34 -12.79 3.39 -13.51
CA ASP A 34 -14.10 2.94 -12.97
C ASP A 34 -14.07 1.52 -12.39
N GLU A 35 -13.06 0.75 -12.74
CA GLU A 35 -12.87 -0.61 -12.23
C GLU A 35 -12.17 -0.68 -10.86
N ARG A 36 -11.65 0.45 -10.37
CA ARG A 36 -10.95 0.56 -9.09
C ARG A 36 -11.91 1.00 -8.00
N HIS A 37 -12.42 0.02 -7.29
CA HIS A 37 -13.33 0.27 -6.17
C HIS A 37 -12.58 0.47 -4.86
N TYR A 38 -11.49 -0.26 -4.65
CA TYR A 38 -10.61 -0.18 -3.48
C TYR A 38 -9.22 0.37 -3.84
N HIS A 39 -8.47 -0.29 -4.77
CA HIS A 39 -7.10 0.07 -5.14
C HIS A 39 -7.06 1.31 -6.07
N GLY A 40 -7.69 2.40 -5.66
CA GLY A 40 -7.79 3.66 -6.37
C GLY A 40 -7.24 4.84 -5.57
N VAL A 41 -7.63 6.06 -5.96
CA VAL A 41 -7.20 7.31 -5.32
C VAL A 41 -7.38 7.31 -3.81
N GLY A 42 -8.51 6.79 -3.29
CA GLY A 42 -8.79 6.76 -1.85
C GLY A 42 -7.79 5.93 -1.05
N HIS A 43 -7.35 4.78 -1.60
CA HIS A 43 -6.32 3.95 -0.98
C HIS A 43 -4.99 4.70 -0.89
N LEU A 44 -4.47 5.24 -1.98
CA LEU A 44 -3.21 5.99 -1.98
C LEU A 44 -3.26 7.22 -1.07
N ALA A 45 -4.37 7.94 -1.08
CA ALA A 45 -4.61 9.08 -0.20
C ALA A 45 -4.55 8.69 1.28
N LEU A 46 -5.17 7.55 1.65
CA LEU A 46 -5.14 7.03 3.00
C LEU A 46 -3.72 6.68 3.46
N LEU A 47 -2.95 5.98 2.62
CA LEU A 47 -1.56 5.63 2.92
C LEU A 47 -0.70 6.89 3.10
N TRP A 48 -0.87 7.88 2.23
CA TRP A 48 -0.15 9.14 2.34
C TRP A 48 -0.53 9.95 3.58
N ARG A 49 -1.82 10.00 3.93
CA ARG A 49 -2.31 10.63 5.17
C ARG A 49 -1.68 9.99 6.40
N ARG A 50 -1.61 8.66 6.45
CA ARG A 50 -0.97 7.90 7.54
C ARG A 50 0.52 8.12 7.60
N HIS A 51 1.18 8.15 6.44
CA HIS A 51 2.60 8.51 6.40
C HIS A 51 2.83 9.88 7.06
N ARG A 52 2.10 10.92 6.67
CA ARG A 52 2.24 12.26 7.25
C ARG A 52 1.95 12.31 8.76
N LEU A 53 1.05 11.48 9.26
CA LEU A 53 0.71 11.45 10.68
C LEU A 53 1.77 10.75 11.53
N TYR A 54 2.40 9.72 11.03
CA TYR A 54 3.16 8.79 11.87
C TYR A 54 4.65 8.70 11.54
N ALA A 55 5.09 9.07 10.33
CA ALA A 55 6.47 8.87 9.87
C ALA A 55 7.53 9.55 10.74
N ALA A 56 7.19 10.68 11.36
CA ALA A 56 8.12 11.42 12.24
C ALA A 56 8.56 10.58 13.44
N ALA A 57 7.67 9.77 14.02
CA ALA A 57 7.98 8.90 15.15
C ALA A 57 8.99 7.79 14.78
N GLU A 58 9.07 7.41 13.51
CA GLU A 58 10.01 6.43 12.96
C GLU A 58 11.27 7.07 12.36
N GLY A 59 11.40 8.40 12.39
CA GLY A 59 12.52 9.12 11.79
C GLY A 59 12.50 9.11 10.26
N LEU A 60 11.32 8.96 9.65
CA LEU A 60 11.12 8.80 8.18
C LEU A 60 10.62 10.10 7.51
N SER A 61 10.77 11.25 8.16
CA SER A 61 10.32 12.57 7.63
C SER A 61 11.43 13.37 6.94
N ALA A 62 12.64 12.79 6.74
CA ALA A 62 13.69 13.48 5.98
C ALA A 62 13.25 13.60 4.51
N PRO A 63 13.41 14.78 3.86
CA PRO A 63 12.85 15.04 2.52
C PRO A 63 13.22 14.01 1.46
N GLU A 64 14.45 13.49 1.51
CA GLU A 64 14.96 12.52 0.54
C GLU A 64 14.23 11.17 0.68
N ILE A 65 14.11 10.66 1.91
CA ILE A 65 13.44 9.38 2.17
C ILE A 65 11.93 9.50 1.99
N GLU A 66 11.34 10.62 2.41
CA GLU A 66 9.92 10.91 2.21
C GLU A 66 9.55 10.93 0.73
N THR A 67 10.43 11.46 -0.15
CA THR A 67 10.25 11.43 -1.60
C THR A 67 10.22 10.00 -2.13
N LEU A 68 11.12 9.12 -1.69
CA LEU A 68 11.14 7.73 -2.11
C LEU A 68 9.91 6.96 -1.63
N ILE A 69 9.48 7.19 -0.39
CA ILE A 69 8.25 6.62 0.17
C ILE A 69 7.03 7.09 -0.64
N ALA A 70 6.95 8.39 -0.96
CA ALA A 70 5.88 8.93 -1.79
C ALA A 70 5.82 8.26 -3.16
N CYS A 71 6.97 8.06 -3.81
CA CYS A 71 7.06 7.36 -5.10
C CYS A 71 6.56 5.90 -4.99
N ALA A 72 6.97 5.18 -3.94
CA ALA A 72 6.54 3.81 -3.71
C ALA A 72 5.02 3.74 -3.47
N ILE A 73 4.47 4.58 -2.58
CA ILE A 73 3.02 4.67 -2.34
C ILE A 73 2.27 5.00 -3.64
N ALA A 74 2.75 5.97 -4.42
CA ALA A 74 2.06 6.40 -5.63
C ALA A 74 1.98 5.31 -6.72
N TYR A 75 2.98 4.44 -6.81
CA TYR A 75 3.13 3.51 -7.93
C TYR A 75 2.90 2.04 -7.59
N HIS A 76 2.79 1.61 -6.31
CA HIS A 76 2.74 0.17 -5.98
C HIS A 76 1.57 -0.56 -6.66
N ASP A 77 0.43 0.09 -6.76
CA ASP A 77 -0.79 -0.44 -7.37
C ASP A 77 -1.17 0.26 -8.69
N CYS A 78 -0.24 0.96 -9.36
CA CYS A 78 -0.60 1.69 -10.59
C CYS A 78 -1.06 0.74 -11.71
N VAL A 79 -0.57 -0.49 -11.74
CA VAL A 79 -1.12 -1.58 -12.54
C VAL A 79 -1.91 -2.51 -11.64
N TYR A 80 -3.18 -2.70 -11.95
CA TYR A 80 -4.04 -3.65 -11.25
C TYR A 80 -4.95 -4.33 -12.26
N GLU A 81 -4.53 -5.50 -12.74
CA GLU A 81 -5.32 -6.36 -13.61
C GLU A 81 -5.84 -7.55 -12.79
N ARG A 82 -7.13 -7.75 -12.82
CA ARG A 82 -7.84 -8.74 -12.04
C ARG A 82 -7.35 -10.16 -12.34
N GLY A 83 -7.04 -10.92 -11.26
CA GLY A 83 -6.61 -12.32 -11.38
C GLY A 83 -5.14 -12.51 -11.79
N ARG A 84 -4.40 -11.45 -12.03
CA ARG A 84 -2.95 -11.54 -12.29
C ARG A 84 -2.16 -11.59 -10.98
N ARG A 85 -0.97 -12.19 -11.08
CA ARG A 85 -0.02 -12.31 -9.95
C ARG A 85 1.27 -11.50 -10.19
N ASP A 86 1.30 -10.70 -11.25
CA ASP A 86 2.45 -9.91 -11.66
C ASP A 86 2.12 -8.40 -11.72
N ASN A 87 1.07 -7.97 -11.02
CA ASN A 87 0.67 -6.56 -10.99
C ASN A 87 1.77 -5.67 -10.40
N GLU A 88 2.40 -6.10 -9.32
CA GLU A 88 3.47 -5.38 -8.63
C GLU A 88 4.73 -5.30 -9.49
N GLU A 89 5.10 -6.39 -10.20
CA GLU A 89 6.21 -6.35 -11.15
C GLU A 89 5.93 -5.35 -12.29
N ARG A 90 4.73 -5.38 -12.84
CA ARG A 90 4.33 -4.45 -13.91
C ARG A 90 4.23 -3.01 -13.42
N SER A 91 3.77 -2.80 -12.18
CA SER A 91 3.78 -1.49 -11.52
C SER A 91 5.22 -0.96 -11.37
N ALA A 92 6.16 -1.83 -10.95
CA ALA A 92 7.57 -1.49 -10.87
C ALA A 92 8.16 -1.12 -12.26
N GLU A 93 7.79 -1.84 -13.31
CA GLU A 93 8.18 -1.50 -14.68
C GLU A 93 7.61 -0.15 -15.16
N VAL A 94 6.33 0.16 -14.83
CA VAL A 94 5.73 1.47 -15.11
C VAL A 94 6.50 2.56 -14.39
N TRP A 95 6.82 2.37 -13.09
CA TRP A 95 7.65 3.29 -12.33
C TRP A 95 9.02 3.53 -12.98
N LEU A 96 9.76 2.48 -13.34
CA LEU A 96 11.09 2.61 -13.93
C LEU A 96 11.05 3.38 -15.25
N ARG A 97 10.05 3.17 -16.08
CA ARG A 97 9.85 3.94 -17.33
C ARG A 97 9.49 5.40 -17.03
N ALA A 98 8.56 5.66 -16.13
CA ALA A 98 8.11 7.01 -15.79
C ALA A 98 9.24 7.84 -15.15
N SER A 99 10.08 7.21 -14.34
CA SER A 99 11.18 7.86 -13.61
C SER A 99 12.50 7.95 -14.37
N ALA A 100 12.58 7.47 -15.61
CA ALA A 100 13.85 7.42 -16.36
C ALA A 100 14.55 8.79 -16.52
N ALA A 101 13.76 9.88 -16.60
CA ALA A 101 14.24 11.25 -16.69
C ALA A 101 14.07 12.07 -15.40
N ALA A 102 13.66 11.41 -14.29
CA ALA A 102 13.47 12.08 -13.02
C ALA A 102 14.81 12.48 -12.38
N PRO A 103 14.86 13.52 -11.54
CA PRO A 103 16.05 13.93 -10.80
C PRO A 103 16.32 12.98 -9.61
N LEU A 104 16.39 11.68 -9.88
CA LEU A 104 16.65 10.61 -8.94
C LEU A 104 17.85 9.79 -9.42
N SER A 105 18.65 9.30 -8.50
CA SER A 105 19.72 8.36 -8.82
C SER A 105 19.15 7.03 -9.31
N GLU A 106 19.96 6.25 -10.03
CA GLU A 106 19.56 4.90 -10.43
C GLU A 106 19.27 4.02 -9.19
N GLU A 107 20.07 4.16 -8.14
CA GLU A 107 19.87 3.48 -6.87
C GLU A 107 18.50 3.81 -6.25
N ASP A 108 18.09 5.09 -6.26
CA ASP A 108 16.79 5.52 -5.75
C ASP A 108 15.65 4.94 -6.56
N ARG A 109 15.74 4.99 -7.89
CA ARG A 109 14.72 4.41 -8.77
C ARG A 109 14.56 2.90 -8.56
N ASN A 110 15.68 2.19 -8.43
CA ASN A 110 15.68 0.76 -8.17
C ASN A 110 15.15 0.44 -6.78
N TRP A 111 15.48 1.23 -5.75
CA TRP A 111 14.94 1.06 -4.41
C TRP A 111 13.40 1.17 -4.40
N VAL A 112 12.83 2.15 -5.12
CA VAL A 112 11.38 2.29 -5.25
C VAL A 112 10.79 1.10 -5.99
N ALA A 113 11.38 0.68 -7.12
CA ALA A 113 10.90 -0.49 -7.87
C ALA A 113 10.91 -1.77 -7.03
N ASP A 114 11.97 -2.00 -6.26
CA ASP A 114 12.08 -3.16 -5.37
C ASP A 114 11.10 -3.08 -4.18
N THR A 115 10.78 -1.87 -3.72
CA THR A 115 9.75 -1.66 -2.70
C THR A 115 8.36 -1.98 -3.25
N ILE A 116 8.07 -1.55 -4.49
CA ILE A 116 6.82 -1.90 -5.19
C ILE A 116 6.71 -3.43 -5.33
N ARG A 117 7.75 -4.12 -5.82
CA ARG A 117 7.76 -5.60 -5.93
C ARG A 117 7.52 -6.30 -4.61
N ALA A 118 8.04 -5.74 -3.52
CA ALA A 118 7.89 -6.32 -2.19
C ALA A 118 6.44 -6.31 -1.68
N THR A 119 5.55 -5.46 -2.20
CA THR A 119 4.13 -5.46 -1.85
C THR A 119 3.39 -6.71 -2.35
N ALA A 120 3.93 -7.46 -3.31
CA ALA A 120 3.37 -8.73 -3.75
C ALA A 120 3.28 -9.80 -2.63
N ASP A 121 4.18 -9.74 -1.65
CA ASP A 121 4.15 -10.59 -0.47
C ASP A 121 4.69 -9.86 0.76
N HIS A 122 3.81 -9.11 1.41
CA HIS A 122 4.14 -8.32 2.59
C HIS A 122 4.83 -9.12 3.69
N LEU A 123 4.45 -10.38 3.91
CA LEU A 123 5.00 -11.21 4.98
C LEU A 123 6.37 -11.81 4.65
N ALA A 124 6.76 -11.85 3.39
CA ALA A 124 8.08 -12.35 2.98
C ALA A 124 9.23 -11.39 3.32
N TYR A 125 8.93 -10.09 3.48
CA TYR A 125 9.95 -9.11 3.85
C TYR A 125 10.35 -9.27 5.33
N PRO A 126 11.65 -9.34 5.65
CA PRO A 126 12.10 -9.52 7.02
C PRO A 126 11.75 -8.31 7.91
N ASN A 127 11.61 -8.56 9.20
CA ASN A 127 11.49 -7.48 10.17
C ASN A 127 12.88 -6.80 10.33
N PRO A 128 13.03 -5.50 9.99
CA PRO A 128 14.32 -4.84 10.12
C PRO A 128 14.71 -4.70 11.60
N ALA A 129 16.00 -4.83 11.89
CA ALA A 129 16.53 -4.51 13.19
C ALA A 129 16.32 -3.02 13.53
N ALA A 130 16.27 -2.66 14.81
CA ALA A 130 16.04 -1.27 15.22
C ALA A 130 17.12 -0.28 14.71
N ASP A 131 18.33 -0.78 14.50
CA ASP A 131 19.48 -0.04 13.95
C ASP A 131 19.71 -0.29 12.45
N ALA A 132 18.76 -0.95 11.77
CA ALA A 132 18.85 -1.20 10.34
C ALA A 132 18.98 0.12 9.54
N PRO A 133 19.61 0.08 8.36
CA PRO A 133 19.70 1.23 7.47
C PRO A 133 18.33 1.87 7.24
N LEU A 134 18.31 3.21 7.13
CA LEU A 134 17.07 3.98 6.98
C LEU A 134 16.20 3.49 5.81
N ARG A 135 16.81 3.08 4.70
CA ARG A 135 16.11 2.54 3.52
C ARG A 135 15.44 1.20 3.78
N GLU A 136 16.02 0.33 4.60
CA GLU A 136 15.39 -0.94 4.99
C GLU A 136 14.17 -0.69 5.87
N ARG A 137 14.29 0.22 6.85
CA ARG A 137 13.17 0.63 7.71
C ARG A 137 12.07 1.33 6.90
N ALA A 138 12.44 2.17 5.93
CA ALA A 138 11.49 2.83 5.05
C ALA A 138 10.73 1.85 4.15
N ARG A 139 11.37 0.78 3.67
CA ARG A 139 10.67 -0.27 2.91
C ARG A 139 9.67 -1.01 3.79
N ALA A 140 10.08 -1.45 4.98
CA ALA A 140 9.16 -2.06 5.94
C ALA A 140 7.98 -1.14 6.27
N TRP A 141 8.24 0.16 6.39
CA TRP A 141 7.22 1.18 6.60
C TRP A 141 6.18 1.23 5.47
N VAL A 142 6.61 1.22 4.21
CA VAL A 142 5.69 1.21 3.06
C VAL A 142 4.83 -0.05 3.05
N LEU A 143 5.44 -1.22 3.30
CA LEU A 143 4.71 -2.49 3.38
C LEU A 143 3.69 -2.50 4.52
N ASP A 144 4.04 -1.94 5.67
CA ASP A 144 3.13 -1.85 6.80
C ASP A 144 2.01 -0.83 6.56
N LEU A 145 2.31 0.32 5.91
CA LEU A 145 1.29 1.30 5.53
C LEU A 145 0.20 0.66 4.68
N ASP A 146 0.58 -0.16 3.71
CA ASP A 146 -0.35 -0.84 2.80
C ASP A 146 -1.27 -1.83 3.54
N LEU A 147 -0.78 -2.43 4.62
CA LEU A 147 -1.59 -3.30 5.48
C LEU A 147 -2.44 -2.53 6.51
N THR A 148 -2.24 -1.21 6.71
CA THR A 148 -2.95 -0.46 7.76
C THR A 148 -4.48 -0.48 7.63
N PRO A 149 -5.11 -0.59 6.44
CA PRO A 149 -6.56 -0.75 6.32
C PRO A 149 -7.13 -1.98 7.03
N LEU A 150 -6.30 -3.00 7.29
CA LEU A 150 -6.71 -4.19 8.05
C LEU A 150 -6.98 -3.88 9.53
N GLY A 151 -6.35 -2.82 10.06
CA GLY A 151 -6.53 -2.32 11.44
C GLY A 151 -7.53 -1.17 11.55
N GLU A 152 -8.41 -0.97 10.60
CA GLU A 152 -9.52 -0.02 10.67
C GLU A 152 -10.63 -0.52 11.61
N ALA A 153 -11.51 0.39 12.04
CA ALA A 153 -12.72 0.03 12.76
C ALA A 153 -13.57 -0.98 11.96
N ASP A 154 -14.34 -1.82 12.64
CA ASP A 154 -15.10 -2.93 12.07
C ASP A 154 -15.87 -2.55 10.80
N ALA A 155 -16.57 -1.41 10.84
CA ALA A 155 -17.42 -0.95 9.72
C ALA A 155 -16.59 -0.57 8.48
N ASP A 156 -15.42 0.05 8.67
CA ASP A 156 -14.53 0.43 7.56
C ASP A 156 -13.80 -0.80 7.00
N PHE A 157 -13.39 -1.73 7.87
CA PHE A 157 -12.82 -3.01 7.45
C PHE A 157 -13.83 -3.82 6.60
N ASP A 158 -15.09 -3.90 7.03
CA ASP A 158 -16.14 -4.61 6.29
C ASP A 158 -16.43 -3.93 4.95
N ARG A 159 -16.52 -2.60 4.94
CA ARG A 159 -16.66 -1.83 3.70
C ARG A 159 -15.49 -2.05 2.74
N ASN A 160 -14.26 -2.08 3.23
CA ASN A 160 -13.08 -2.37 2.40
C ASN A 160 -13.18 -3.77 1.79
N THR A 161 -13.67 -4.75 2.56
CA THR A 161 -13.93 -6.11 2.05
C THR A 161 -14.95 -6.13 0.91
N GLU A 162 -16.03 -5.34 1.02
CA GLU A 162 -17.03 -5.19 -0.04
C GLU A 162 -16.43 -4.55 -1.31
N LEU A 163 -15.63 -3.50 -1.16
CA LEU A 163 -14.96 -2.84 -2.28
C LEU A 163 -13.97 -3.77 -2.98
N LEU A 164 -13.17 -4.53 -2.22
CA LEU A 164 -12.28 -5.57 -2.77
C LEU A 164 -13.04 -6.64 -3.53
N ARG A 165 -14.24 -7.05 -3.04
CA ARG A 165 -15.09 -8.01 -3.73
C ARG A 165 -15.53 -7.52 -5.12
N LEU A 166 -15.82 -6.22 -5.24
CA LEU A 166 -16.21 -5.62 -6.52
C LEU A 166 -15.07 -5.65 -7.57
N GLU A 167 -13.83 -5.65 -7.12
CA GLU A 167 -12.65 -5.68 -8.00
C GLU A 167 -12.35 -7.08 -8.59
N VAL A 168 -13.01 -8.13 -8.12
CA VAL A 168 -12.82 -9.50 -8.61
C VAL A 168 -14.14 -10.16 -9.06
N PRO A 169 -14.92 -9.54 -9.95
CA PRO A 169 -16.25 -10.03 -10.35
C PRO A 169 -16.21 -11.38 -11.09
N HIS A 170 -15.04 -11.81 -11.55
CA HIS A 170 -14.83 -13.09 -12.21
C HIS A 170 -14.79 -14.28 -11.23
N LEU A 171 -14.63 -14.03 -9.93
CA LEU A 171 -14.68 -15.08 -8.90
C LEU A 171 -16.11 -15.27 -8.42
N THR A 172 -16.47 -16.50 -8.08
CA THR A 172 -17.68 -16.76 -7.28
C THR A 172 -17.48 -16.27 -5.85
N ASP A 173 -18.56 -16.05 -5.09
CA ASP A 173 -18.44 -15.63 -3.68
C ASP A 173 -17.63 -16.65 -2.87
N ALA A 174 -17.87 -17.94 -3.06
CA ALA A 174 -17.12 -19.01 -2.40
C ALA A 174 -15.61 -18.98 -2.72
N GLN A 175 -15.23 -18.66 -3.98
CA GLN A 175 -13.82 -18.55 -4.37
C GLN A 175 -13.17 -17.32 -3.74
N TYR A 176 -13.88 -16.18 -3.72
CA TYR A 176 -13.41 -14.94 -3.08
C TYR A 176 -13.23 -15.16 -1.58
N ASP A 177 -14.24 -15.70 -0.91
CA ASP A 177 -14.20 -15.93 0.54
C ASP A 177 -13.07 -16.88 0.93
N ALA A 178 -12.92 -17.99 0.19
CA ALA A 178 -11.82 -18.93 0.44
C ALA A 178 -10.44 -18.27 0.32
N GLY A 179 -10.23 -17.45 -0.72
CA GLY A 179 -8.98 -16.71 -0.91
C GLY A 179 -8.75 -15.68 0.20
N ARG A 180 -9.79 -14.91 0.54
CA ARG A 180 -9.73 -13.90 1.59
C ARG A 180 -9.45 -14.52 2.96
N LEU A 181 -10.16 -15.59 3.33
CA LEU A 181 -9.94 -16.28 4.60
C LEU A 181 -8.54 -16.89 4.68
N ALA A 182 -8.02 -17.47 3.60
CA ALA A 182 -6.65 -17.96 3.55
C ALA A 182 -5.62 -16.84 3.80
N PHE A 183 -5.83 -15.66 3.21
CA PHE A 183 -5.00 -14.48 3.44
C PHE A 183 -5.06 -14.02 4.90
N LEU A 184 -6.27 -13.89 5.47
CA LEU A 184 -6.45 -13.47 6.86
C LEU A 184 -5.85 -14.48 7.85
N ARG A 185 -5.97 -15.80 7.60
CA ARG A 185 -5.31 -16.84 8.40
C ARG A 185 -3.80 -16.67 8.39
N ARG A 186 -3.20 -16.49 7.20
CA ARG A 186 -1.77 -16.27 7.06
C ARG A 186 -1.28 -15.05 7.86
N LEU A 187 -2.02 -13.95 7.85
CA LEU A 187 -1.72 -12.76 8.66
C LEU A 187 -1.94 -13.00 10.15
N SER A 188 -3.00 -13.73 10.51
CA SER A 188 -3.29 -14.09 11.90
C SER A 188 -2.22 -14.98 12.51
N ASP A 189 -1.64 -15.89 11.73
CA ASP A 189 -0.58 -16.79 12.16
C ASP A 189 0.80 -16.12 12.22
N ALA A 190 0.96 -14.95 11.58
CA ALA A 190 2.20 -14.19 11.63
C ALA A 190 2.45 -13.64 13.06
N PRO A 191 3.70 -13.63 13.54
CA PRO A 191 4.04 -13.06 14.85
C PRO A 191 3.63 -11.60 15.00
N LEU A 192 3.77 -10.83 13.93
CA LEU A 192 3.38 -9.43 13.80
C LEU A 192 2.75 -9.22 12.43
N VAL A 193 1.69 -8.42 12.35
CA VAL A 193 1.13 -7.90 11.09
C VAL A 193 1.97 -6.70 10.64
N TYR A 194 2.30 -5.81 11.57
CA TYR A 194 3.10 -4.61 11.32
C TYR A 194 4.48 -4.72 11.95
N ARG A 195 5.53 -4.44 11.18
CA ARG A 195 6.95 -4.51 11.59
C ARG A 195 7.40 -3.27 12.33
N THR A 196 6.81 -2.12 11.96
CA THR A 196 7.20 -0.83 12.48
C THR A 196 6.47 -0.56 13.79
N PRO A 197 7.20 -0.20 14.89
CA PRO A 197 6.60 -0.06 16.21
C PRO A 197 5.42 0.91 16.26
N THR A 198 5.51 2.01 15.52
CA THR A 198 4.44 3.02 15.52
C THR A 198 3.15 2.50 14.89
N LEU A 199 3.21 1.81 13.73
CA LEU A 199 2.02 1.26 13.09
C LEU A 199 1.49 0.05 13.85
N ALA A 200 2.37 -0.79 14.42
CA ALA A 200 1.96 -1.88 15.30
C ALA A 200 1.17 -1.36 16.50
N ALA A 201 1.66 -0.30 17.17
CA ALA A 201 0.97 0.29 18.31
C ALA A 201 -0.42 0.87 17.95
N GLN A 202 -0.61 1.33 16.71
CA GLN A 202 -1.86 1.93 16.26
C GLN A 202 -2.86 0.89 15.72
N PHE A 203 -2.41 -0.13 15.01
CA PHE A 203 -3.27 -0.94 14.16
C PHE A 203 -3.28 -2.44 14.51
N GLU A 204 -2.25 -2.99 15.18
CA GLU A 204 -2.11 -4.44 15.41
C GLU A 204 -3.30 -5.02 16.17
N ALA A 205 -3.71 -4.40 17.27
CA ALA A 205 -4.80 -4.92 18.11
C ALA A 205 -6.12 -4.98 17.35
N GLN A 206 -6.45 -3.93 16.60
CA GLN A 206 -7.69 -3.87 15.82
C GLN A 206 -7.63 -4.82 14.61
N ALA A 207 -6.50 -4.94 13.93
CA ALA A 207 -6.32 -5.92 12.85
C ALA A 207 -6.57 -7.34 13.34
N ARG A 208 -5.98 -7.71 14.49
CA ARG A 208 -6.20 -9.02 15.13
C ARG A 208 -7.66 -9.25 15.49
N ALA A 209 -8.35 -8.23 16.01
CA ALA A 209 -9.78 -8.31 16.31
C ALA A 209 -10.62 -8.54 15.05
N ASN A 210 -10.30 -7.82 13.96
CA ASN A 210 -10.95 -7.99 12.66
C ASN A 210 -10.73 -9.41 12.11
N PHE A 211 -9.50 -9.94 12.18
CA PHE A 211 -9.21 -11.31 11.72
C PHE A 211 -9.99 -12.34 12.55
N ALA A 212 -9.97 -12.22 13.88
CA ALA A 212 -10.69 -13.14 14.75
C ALA A 212 -12.20 -13.14 14.42
N ARG A 213 -12.80 -11.95 14.25
CA ARG A 213 -14.22 -11.81 13.89
C ARG A 213 -14.57 -12.50 12.57
N GLN A 214 -13.68 -12.42 11.57
CA GLN A 214 -13.91 -13.01 10.25
C GLN A 214 -13.63 -14.52 10.20
N LEU A 215 -12.74 -15.03 11.05
CA LEU A 215 -12.32 -16.43 11.06
C LEU A 215 -13.16 -17.33 11.98
N VAL A 216 -14.03 -16.78 12.83
CA VAL A 216 -14.91 -17.54 13.78
C VAL A 216 -16.12 -18.17 13.06
N GLY A 217 -16.38 -17.86 11.81
CA GLY A 217 -17.55 -18.34 11.06
C GLY A 217 -17.32 -19.58 10.20
N ASP A 218 -16.15 -20.21 10.30
CA ASP A 218 -15.75 -21.40 9.51
C ASP A 218 -15.72 -22.69 10.33
#